data_779d2a735f34f26dd71b22dc33858d79
#
_entry.id   779d2a735f34f26dd71b22dc33858d79
#
_cell.length_a   1.000
_cell.length_b   1.000
_cell.length_c   1.000
_cell.angle_alpha   90.00
_cell.angle_beta   90.00
_cell.angle_gamma   90.00
#
_symmetry.space_group_name_H-M   'P 1'
#
loop_
_entity.id
_entity.type
_entity.pdbx_description
1 polymer ?
#
loop_
_entity_poly.entity_id
_entity_poly.type
_entity_poly.pdbx_seq_one_letter_code
_entity_poly.pdbx_strand_id
1 'polypeptide(L)'
;MKKLRLSKLDIIGIVLIVLFLPVIIINFTLVVKGMVNPDKVPTVFGGAPLIVISDSMTIDKEAGTGAFNKNDLIIIQTVNPDELAVDDIITYMTKEGDIVTHRIIGILSKEEARIASGFTYNEGEKIFETRGDANNGQVDYYGVTYEQIIGKYSFRIPNVGGVAMFIQSPVGVVVLLGIPILIIVGLDLIKKTQEKKQSDSKQAELEAEIARLKAQQSDSNESKE
;
A
#
# COMPACT_ATOMS: atom_id res chain seq x y z
N MET A 1 -18.54 1.92 36.33
CA MET A 1 -17.74 1.99 35.10
C MET A 1 -18.10 3.29 34.36
N LYS A 2 -17.18 4.27 34.29
CA LYS A 2 -17.39 5.54 33.59
C LYS A 2 -17.44 5.24 32.08
N LYS A 3 -18.59 5.42 31.43
CA LYS A 3 -18.67 5.34 29.96
C LYS A 3 -17.77 6.41 29.38
N LEU A 4 -16.67 6.01 28.72
CA LEU A 4 -15.83 6.91 27.92
C LEU A 4 -16.72 7.48 26.79
N ARG A 5 -17.15 8.73 26.89
CA ARG A 5 -17.75 9.46 25.80
C ARG A 5 -16.62 10.01 24.94
N LEU A 6 -16.35 9.33 23.83
CA LEU A 6 -15.41 9.81 22.83
C LEU A 6 -15.93 11.12 22.22
N SER A 7 -15.07 12.13 22.13
CA SER A 7 -15.37 13.36 21.43
C SER A 7 -15.34 13.11 19.90
N LYS A 8 -15.95 13.99 19.11
CA LYS A 8 -15.85 13.89 17.63
C LYS A 8 -14.40 13.87 17.15
N LEU A 9 -13.50 14.60 17.81
CA LEU A 9 -12.08 14.64 17.50
C LEU A 9 -11.38 13.31 17.81
N ASP A 10 -11.73 12.66 18.94
CA ASP A 10 -11.21 11.33 19.28
C ASP A 10 -11.61 10.30 18.22
N ILE A 11 -12.85 10.36 17.73
CA ILE A 11 -13.35 9.46 16.67
C ILE A 11 -12.58 9.69 15.38
N ILE A 12 -12.34 10.95 14.97
CA ILE A 12 -11.55 11.27 13.78
C ILE A 12 -10.12 10.71 13.92
N GLY A 13 -9.49 10.90 15.08
CA GLY A 13 -8.16 10.34 15.36
C GLY A 13 -8.11 8.82 15.23
N ILE A 14 -9.10 8.11 15.80
CA ILE A 14 -9.19 6.64 15.70
C ILE A 14 -9.38 6.20 14.24
N VAL A 15 -10.26 6.86 13.48
CA VAL A 15 -10.48 6.55 12.06
C VAL A 15 -9.20 6.72 11.24
N LEU A 16 -8.45 7.81 11.49
CA LEU A 16 -7.17 8.02 10.81
C LEU A 16 -6.15 6.92 11.16
N ILE A 17 -6.03 6.54 12.44
CA ILE A 17 -5.12 5.47 12.85
C ILE A 17 -5.51 4.15 12.16
N VAL A 18 -6.79 3.77 12.18
CA VAL A 18 -7.27 2.54 11.54
C VAL A 18 -7.01 2.53 10.03
N LEU A 19 -7.10 3.70 9.38
CA LEU A 19 -6.87 3.82 7.94
C LEU A 19 -5.38 3.76 7.58
N PHE A 20 -4.54 4.49 8.31
CA PHE A 20 -3.11 4.63 7.97
C PHE A 20 -2.23 3.49 8.53
N LEU A 21 -2.56 2.93 9.69
CA LEU A 21 -1.74 1.92 10.34
C LEU A 21 -1.48 0.68 9.47
N PRO A 22 -2.48 0.07 8.80
CA PRO A 22 -2.22 -1.05 7.90
C PRO A 22 -1.28 -0.69 6.74
N VAL A 23 -1.46 0.50 6.14
CA VAL A 23 -0.61 0.98 5.04
C VAL A 23 0.84 1.15 5.51
N ILE A 24 1.04 1.72 6.70
CA ILE A 24 2.36 1.88 7.31
C ILE A 24 3.01 0.52 7.58
N ILE A 25 2.27 -0.44 8.16
CA ILE A 25 2.80 -1.77 8.47
C ILE A 25 3.20 -2.51 7.19
N ILE A 26 2.35 -2.49 6.16
CA ILE A 26 2.64 -3.13 4.87
C ILE A 26 3.88 -2.48 4.24
N ASN A 27 3.92 -1.16 4.14
CA ASN A 27 5.05 -0.43 3.57
C ASN A 27 6.35 -0.73 4.31
N PHE A 28 6.34 -0.65 5.63
CA PHE A 28 7.51 -0.96 6.47
C PHE A 28 7.98 -2.40 6.26
N THR A 29 7.06 -3.36 6.18
CA THR A 29 7.39 -4.77 5.94
C THR A 29 8.05 -4.97 4.57
N LEU A 30 7.54 -4.31 3.52
CA LEU A 30 8.12 -4.37 2.17
C LEU A 30 9.54 -3.77 2.14
N VAL A 31 9.73 -2.61 2.76
CA VAL A 31 11.03 -1.95 2.84
C VAL A 31 12.05 -2.82 3.58
N VAL A 32 11.70 -3.34 4.76
CA VAL A 32 12.60 -4.19 5.55
C VAL A 32 12.95 -5.47 4.80
N LYS A 33 11.96 -6.13 4.18
CA LYS A 33 12.20 -7.36 3.39
C LYS A 33 13.10 -7.09 2.18
N GLY A 34 12.90 -5.97 1.48
CA GLY A 34 13.77 -5.56 0.37
C GLY A 34 15.20 -5.26 0.81
N MET A 35 15.40 -4.71 2.01
CA MET A 35 16.74 -4.47 2.57
C MET A 35 17.44 -5.77 2.98
N VAL A 36 16.70 -6.72 3.55
CA VAL A 36 17.27 -8.00 4.04
C VAL A 36 17.55 -8.95 2.89
N ASN A 37 16.73 -8.96 1.86
CA ASN A 37 16.87 -9.84 0.69
C ASN A 37 16.74 -9.02 -0.60
N PRO A 38 17.77 -8.28 -0.99
CA PRO A 38 17.71 -7.40 -2.16
C PRO A 38 17.50 -8.16 -3.49
N ASP A 39 17.89 -9.43 -3.53
CA ASP A 39 17.76 -10.29 -4.72
C ASP A 39 16.37 -10.93 -4.86
N LYS A 40 15.43 -10.62 -3.95
CA LYS A 40 14.06 -11.18 -3.97
C LYS A 40 13.02 -10.08 -3.93
N VAL A 41 11.96 -10.25 -4.72
CA VAL A 41 10.80 -9.38 -4.64
C VAL A 41 10.12 -9.54 -3.28
N PRO A 42 9.99 -8.47 -2.49
CA PRO A 42 9.40 -8.57 -1.16
C PRO A 42 7.89 -8.86 -1.27
N THR A 43 7.44 -9.88 -0.54
CA THR A 43 6.03 -10.30 -0.50
C THR A 43 5.41 -10.04 0.87
N VAL A 44 4.10 -9.74 0.89
CA VAL A 44 3.29 -9.63 2.10
C VAL A 44 2.03 -10.46 1.91
N PHE A 45 1.76 -11.37 2.84
CA PHE A 45 0.63 -12.32 2.75
C PHE A 45 0.62 -13.15 1.45
N GLY A 46 1.80 -13.54 0.95
CA GLY A 46 1.94 -14.32 -0.30
C GLY A 46 1.78 -13.50 -1.58
N GLY A 47 1.56 -12.20 -1.48
CA GLY A 47 1.46 -11.29 -2.62
C GLY A 47 2.59 -10.26 -2.66
N ALA A 48 2.94 -9.78 -3.84
CA ALA A 48 3.86 -8.67 -4.04
C ALA A 48 3.23 -7.58 -4.93
N PRO A 49 3.26 -6.31 -4.49
CA PRO A 49 2.89 -5.19 -5.33
C PRO A 49 4.05 -4.83 -6.25
N LEU A 50 3.80 -4.71 -7.55
CA LEU A 50 4.75 -4.28 -8.56
C LEU A 50 4.21 -3.10 -9.37
N ILE A 51 5.08 -2.16 -9.70
CA ILE A 51 4.73 -1.00 -10.52
C ILE A 51 5.08 -1.30 -11.97
N VAL A 52 4.11 -1.13 -12.86
CA VAL A 52 4.30 -1.33 -14.30
C VAL A 52 5.06 -0.13 -14.87
N ILE A 53 6.26 -0.39 -15.39
CA ILE A 53 7.17 0.64 -15.92
C ILE A 53 7.28 0.61 -17.45
N SER A 54 6.80 -0.46 -18.11
CA SER A 54 6.86 -0.64 -19.55
C SER A 54 5.47 -0.79 -20.17
N ASP A 55 5.40 -0.73 -21.49
CA ASP A 55 4.16 -0.85 -22.26
C ASP A 55 3.96 -2.25 -22.88
N SER A 56 4.80 -3.24 -22.50
CA SER A 56 4.79 -4.59 -23.10
C SER A 56 3.47 -5.38 -22.92
N MET A 57 2.68 -5.00 -21.90
CA MET A 57 1.38 -5.63 -21.59
C MET A 57 0.22 -4.65 -21.71
N THR A 58 0.41 -3.56 -22.48
CA THR A 58 -0.58 -2.48 -22.62
C THR A 58 -1.91 -3.02 -23.16
N ILE A 59 -2.98 -2.52 -22.56
CA ILE A 59 -4.35 -2.88 -22.94
C ILE A 59 -4.69 -2.27 -24.29
N ASP A 60 -4.96 -3.15 -25.27
CA ASP A 60 -5.60 -2.78 -26.52
C ASP A 60 -7.07 -3.21 -26.48
N LYS A 61 -7.96 -2.23 -26.35
CA LYS A 61 -9.41 -2.48 -26.26
C LYS A 61 -10.01 -2.94 -27.59
N GLU A 62 -9.41 -2.55 -28.71
CA GLU A 62 -9.88 -2.91 -30.05
C GLU A 62 -9.48 -4.34 -30.39
N ALA A 63 -8.24 -4.72 -30.08
CA ALA A 63 -7.76 -6.08 -30.26
C ALA A 63 -8.22 -7.04 -29.15
N GLY A 64 -8.73 -6.53 -28.03
CA GLY A 64 -9.11 -7.35 -26.87
C GLY A 64 -7.92 -7.98 -26.16
N THR A 65 -6.72 -7.40 -26.32
CA THR A 65 -5.46 -7.90 -25.75
C THR A 65 -4.96 -6.99 -24.65
N GLY A 66 -3.90 -7.45 -23.96
CA GLY A 66 -3.29 -6.73 -22.86
C GLY A 66 -3.97 -6.93 -21.52
N ALA A 67 -3.24 -6.66 -20.46
CA ALA A 67 -3.71 -6.87 -19.08
C ALA A 67 -3.62 -5.62 -18.22
N PHE A 68 -2.60 -4.77 -18.42
CA PHE A 68 -2.35 -3.58 -17.63
C PHE A 68 -1.52 -2.55 -18.42
N ASN A 69 -1.59 -1.31 -17.99
CA ASN A 69 -0.89 -0.20 -18.62
C ASN A 69 0.31 0.23 -17.75
N LYS A 70 1.22 0.94 -18.38
CA LYS A 70 2.27 1.68 -17.64
C LYS A 70 1.66 2.56 -16.56
N ASN A 71 2.33 2.63 -15.42
CA ASN A 71 1.88 3.34 -14.21
C ASN A 71 0.71 2.67 -13.47
N ASP A 72 0.32 1.45 -13.85
CA ASP A 72 -0.56 0.64 -13.00
C ASP A 72 0.25 0.00 -11.85
N LEU A 73 -0.42 -0.28 -10.75
CA LEU A 73 0.09 -1.16 -9.71
C LEU A 73 -0.53 -2.54 -9.92
N ILE A 74 0.29 -3.56 -10.11
CA ILE A 74 -0.17 -4.95 -10.21
C ILE A 74 0.14 -5.70 -8.93
N ILE A 75 -0.73 -6.63 -8.60
CA ILE A 75 -0.53 -7.56 -7.50
C ILE A 75 -0.28 -8.94 -8.09
N ILE A 76 0.87 -9.50 -7.75
CA ILE A 76 1.21 -10.88 -8.07
C ILE A 76 1.07 -11.75 -6.81
N GLN A 77 0.77 -13.02 -6.99
CA GLN A 77 0.68 -14.00 -5.90
C GLN A 77 1.66 -15.13 -6.17
N THR A 78 2.30 -15.60 -5.10
CA THR A 78 3.13 -16.81 -5.17
C THR A 78 2.27 -17.98 -5.65
N VAL A 79 2.78 -18.74 -6.59
CA VAL A 79 2.09 -19.87 -7.22
C VAL A 79 3.03 -21.07 -7.27
N ASN A 80 2.45 -22.26 -7.22
CA ASN A 80 3.18 -23.48 -7.58
C ASN A 80 3.35 -23.50 -9.11
N PRO A 81 4.57 -23.54 -9.66
CA PRO A 81 4.78 -23.57 -11.12
C PRO A 81 4.08 -24.71 -11.85
N ASP A 82 3.81 -25.83 -11.17
CA ASP A 82 3.08 -26.97 -11.73
C ASP A 82 1.61 -26.64 -12.06
N GLU A 83 1.04 -25.62 -11.41
CA GLU A 83 -0.34 -25.17 -11.62
C GLU A 83 -0.47 -24.16 -12.72
N LEU A 84 0.65 -23.69 -13.30
CA LEU A 84 0.65 -22.71 -14.37
C LEU A 84 0.24 -23.36 -15.70
N ALA A 85 -0.54 -22.58 -16.47
CA ALA A 85 -1.09 -22.94 -17.76
C ALA A 85 -0.82 -21.87 -18.80
N VAL A 86 -1.02 -22.21 -20.07
CA VAL A 86 -1.06 -21.22 -21.17
C VAL A 86 -2.14 -20.19 -20.87
N ASP A 87 -1.92 -18.94 -21.27
CA ASP A 87 -2.69 -17.74 -20.98
C ASP A 87 -2.50 -17.15 -19.56
N ASP A 88 -1.85 -17.83 -18.64
CA ASP A 88 -1.48 -17.22 -17.38
C ASP A 88 -0.44 -16.11 -17.57
N ILE A 89 -0.58 -15.03 -16.81
CA ILE A 89 0.41 -13.96 -16.78
C ILE A 89 1.31 -14.17 -15.55
N ILE A 90 2.61 -14.33 -15.80
CA ILE A 90 3.60 -14.57 -14.75
C ILE A 90 4.60 -13.42 -14.66
N THR A 91 5.08 -13.21 -13.45
CA THR A 91 6.25 -12.36 -13.19
C THR A 91 7.43 -13.25 -12.88
N TYR A 92 8.53 -13.01 -13.55
CA TYR A 92 9.76 -13.78 -13.39
C TYR A 92 10.99 -12.87 -13.42
N MET A 93 12.09 -13.37 -12.91
CA MET A 93 13.39 -12.70 -12.97
C MET A 93 14.19 -13.27 -14.15
N THR A 94 14.67 -12.41 -15.01
CA THR A 94 15.57 -12.80 -16.10
C THR A 94 16.95 -13.17 -15.55
N LYS A 95 17.81 -13.77 -16.38
CA LYS A 95 19.20 -14.10 -16.00
C LYS A 95 20.04 -12.85 -15.74
N GLU A 96 19.65 -11.74 -16.36
CA GLU A 96 20.27 -10.42 -16.20
C GLU A 96 19.83 -9.72 -14.91
N GLY A 97 18.82 -10.26 -14.20
CA GLY A 97 18.27 -9.71 -12.96
C GLY A 97 17.08 -8.77 -13.16
N ASP A 98 16.57 -8.64 -14.38
CA ASP A 98 15.39 -7.83 -14.67
C ASP A 98 14.11 -8.55 -14.26
N ILE A 99 13.14 -7.80 -13.72
CA ILE A 99 11.81 -8.31 -13.40
C ILE A 99 10.87 -8.05 -14.57
N VAL A 100 10.37 -9.13 -15.17
CA VAL A 100 9.50 -9.11 -16.34
C VAL A 100 8.14 -9.73 -15.98
N THR A 101 7.07 -9.15 -16.52
CA THR A 101 5.71 -9.70 -16.36
C THR A 101 5.09 -9.88 -17.74
N HIS A 102 4.98 -11.13 -18.18
CA HIS A 102 4.50 -11.50 -19.52
C HIS A 102 3.52 -12.67 -19.45
N ARG A 103 2.83 -12.93 -20.56
CA ARG A 103 1.87 -14.03 -20.70
C ARG A 103 2.57 -15.30 -21.15
N ILE A 104 2.18 -16.44 -20.57
CA ILE A 104 2.57 -17.77 -21.04
C ILE A 104 1.84 -18.05 -22.34
N ILE A 105 2.58 -18.28 -23.40
CA ILE A 105 2.05 -18.64 -24.72
C ILE A 105 2.29 -20.10 -25.08
N GLY A 106 3.17 -20.78 -24.34
CA GLY A 106 3.49 -22.18 -24.54
C GLY A 106 4.16 -22.78 -23.31
N ILE A 107 4.05 -24.10 -23.21
CA ILE A 107 4.78 -24.90 -22.23
C ILE A 107 5.63 -25.86 -23.05
N LEU A 108 6.94 -25.70 -22.96
CA LEU A 108 7.91 -26.43 -23.76
C LEU A 108 8.47 -27.63 -22.99
N SER A 109 8.75 -28.69 -23.69
CA SER A 109 9.65 -29.71 -23.19
C SER A 109 11.09 -29.19 -23.15
N LYS A 110 11.93 -29.82 -22.33
CA LYS A 110 13.36 -29.50 -22.27
C LYS A 110 14.04 -29.47 -23.64
N GLU A 111 13.68 -30.42 -24.48
CA GLU A 111 14.26 -30.56 -25.82
C GLU A 111 13.88 -29.40 -26.73
N GLU A 112 12.60 -29.02 -26.74
CA GLU A 112 12.10 -27.88 -27.52
C GLU A 112 12.72 -26.56 -27.04
N ALA A 113 12.77 -26.35 -25.71
CA ALA A 113 13.38 -25.15 -25.13
C ALA A 113 14.88 -25.05 -25.45
N ARG A 114 15.61 -26.18 -25.39
CA ARG A 114 17.04 -26.24 -25.73
C ARG A 114 17.30 -25.89 -27.20
N ILE A 115 16.49 -26.42 -28.10
CA ILE A 115 16.60 -26.13 -29.53
C ILE A 115 16.30 -24.66 -29.80
N ALA A 116 15.27 -24.10 -29.17
CA ALA A 116 14.84 -22.73 -29.39
C ALA A 116 15.83 -21.68 -28.82
N SER A 117 16.41 -21.97 -27.64
CA SER A 117 17.24 -21.00 -26.90
C SER A 117 18.72 -21.29 -26.84
N GLY A 118 19.15 -22.52 -27.15
CA GLY A 118 20.52 -22.97 -26.98
C GLY A 118 20.97 -23.18 -25.52
N PHE A 119 20.05 -23.06 -24.55
CA PHE A 119 20.34 -23.28 -23.12
C PHE A 119 20.09 -24.73 -22.68
N THR A 120 20.70 -25.11 -21.57
CA THR A 120 20.46 -26.38 -20.90
C THR A 120 19.48 -26.17 -19.75
N TYR A 121 18.41 -26.94 -19.72
CA TYR A 121 17.37 -26.91 -18.69
C TYR A 121 17.39 -28.19 -17.83
N ASN A 122 16.88 -28.13 -16.62
CA ASN A 122 16.81 -29.30 -15.72
C ASN A 122 15.78 -30.33 -16.20
N GLU A 123 15.98 -31.59 -15.82
CA GLU A 123 15.03 -32.67 -16.13
C GLU A 123 13.75 -32.55 -15.28
N GLY A 124 12.59 -32.79 -15.89
CA GLY A 124 11.30 -32.82 -15.22
C GLY A 124 10.66 -31.46 -14.97
N GLU A 125 11.34 -30.35 -15.29
CA GLU A 125 10.76 -29.01 -15.17
C GLU A 125 9.98 -28.64 -16.43
N LYS A 126 8.84 -27.96 -16.24
CA LYS A 126 8.18 -27.25 -17.32
C LYS A 126 8.96 -25.97 -17.62
N ILE A 127 9.07 -25.66 -18.88
CA ILE A 127 9.70 -24.41 -19.35
C ILE A 127 8.62 -23.59 -20.02
N PHE A 128 8.42 -22.38 -19.55
CA PHE A 128 7.35 -21.52 -20.02
C PHE A 128 7.88 -20.58 -21.10
N GLU A 129 7.26 -20.66 -22.28
CA GLU A 129 7.46 -19.69 -23.33
C GLU A 129 6.55 -18.49 -23.05
N THR A 130 7.10 -17.27 -23.01
CA THR A 130 6.39 -16.06 -22.63
C THR A 130 6.45 -15.00 -23.71
N ARG A 131 5.48 -14.08 -23.68
CA ARG A 131 5.41 -12.93 -24.59
C ARG A 131 4.64 -11.78 -23.96
N GLY A 132 5.11 -10.55 -24.16
CA GLY A 132 4.33 -9.35 -23.89
C GLY A 132 3.17 -9.20 -24.86
N ASP A 133 1.98 -8.93 -24.37
CA ASP A 133 0.76 -8.80 -25.18
C ASP A 133 0.88 -7.72 -26.28
N ALA A 134 1.65 -6.64 -26.00
CA ALA A 134 1.89 -5.54 -26.93
C ALA A 134 3.19 -5.67 -27.74
N ASN A 135 3.91 -6.79 -27.66
CA ASN A 135 5.21 -6.97 -28.32
C ASN A 135 5.13 -7.39 -29.79
N ASN A 136 4.03 -7.11 -30.48
CA ASN A 136 3.85 -7.41 -31.92
C ASN A 136 4.13 -8.88 -32.29
N GLY A 137 3.80 -9.82 -31.42
CA GLY A 137 4.02 -11.24 -31.65
C GLY A 137 5.45 -11.73 -31.32
N GLN A 138 6.34 -10.85 -30.90
CA GLN A 138 7.71 -11.23 -30.55
C GLN A 138 7.72 -12.02 -29.25
N VAL A 139 8.22 -13.24 -29.31
CA VAL A 139 8.40 -14.15 -28.18
C VAL A 139 9.65 -13.75 -27.40
N ASP A 140 9.63 -13.95 -26.08
CA ASP A 140 10.79 -13.73 -25.26
C ASP A 140 11.89 -14.74 -25.60
N TYR A 141 13.15 -14.26 -25.62
CA TYR A 141 14.25 -15.01 -26.20
C TYR A 141 14.59 -16.32 -25.48
N TYR A 142 14.30 -16.39 -24.15
CA TYR A 142 14.59 -17.56 -23.33
C TYR A 142 13.31 -18.09 -22.67
N GLY A 143 13.19 -19.41 -22.57
CA GLY A 143 12.16 -20.01 -21.77
C GLY A 143 12.38 -19.76 -20.27
N VAL A 144 11.30 -19.57 -19.55
CA VAL A 144 11.28 -19.29 -18.12
C VAL A 144 11.21 -20.61 -17.34
N THR A 145 12.13 -20.81 -16.41
CA THR A 145 12.20 -22.00 -15.53
C THR A 145 11.48 -21.73 -14.20
N TYR A 146 11.25 -22.80 -13.42
CA TYR A 146 10.62 -22.71 -12.10
C TYR A 146 11.31 -21.75 -11.14
N GLU A 147 12.65 -21.78 -11.12
CA GLU A 147 13.46 -20.94 -10.22
C GLU A 147 13.34 -19.45 -10.50
N GLN A 148 13.01 -19.08 -11.74
CA GLN A 148 12.88 -17.69 -12.16
C GLN A 148 11.52 -17.11 -11.80
N ILE A 149 10.49 -17.95 -11.57
CA ILE A 149 9.11 -17.49 -11.35
C ILE A 149 8.98 -16.86 -9.97
N ILE A 150 8.53 -15.61 -9.94
CA ILE A 150 8.24 -14.86 -8.72
C ILE A 150 6.79 -15.05 -8.30
N GLY A 151 5.87 -15.06 -9.30
CA GLY A 151 4.45 -15.26 -9.05
C GLY A 151 3.58 -15.07 -10.27
N LYS A 152 2.28 -15.31 -10.08
CA LYS A 152 1.22 -15.13 -11.08
C LYS A 152 0.48 -13.82 -10.84
N TYR A 153 0.18 -13.09 -11.91
CA TYR A 153 -0.65 -11.91 -11.87
C TYR A 153 -2.05 -12.22 -11.31
N SER A 154 -2.54 -11.40 -10.41
CA SER A 154 -3.86 -11.54 -9.80
C SER A 154 -4.80 -10.42 -10.25
N PHE A 155 -4.44 -9.18 -10.00
CA PHE A 155 -5.23 -8.00 -10.40
C PHE A 155 -4.36 -6.75 -10.50
N ARG A 156 -4.92 -5.70 -11.09
CA ARG A 156 -4.30 -4.39 -11.18
C ARG A 156 -5.11 -3.31 -10.48
N ILE A 157 -4.42 -2.28 -10.04
CA ILE A 157 -5.02 -1.02 -9.59
C ILE A 157 -4.54 0.06 -10.56
N PRO A 158 -5.45 0.63 -11.38
CA PRO A 158 -5.07 1.53 -12.46
C PRO A 158 -4.50 2.85 -11.95
N ASN A 159 -3.44 3.36 -12.60
CA ASN A 159 -2.87 4.69 -12.41
C ASN A 159 -2.37 5.03 -10.99
N VAL A 160 -2.11 4.04 -10.14
CA VAL A 160 -1.59 4.29 -8.78
C VAL A 160 -0.10 3.99 -8.63
N GLY A 161 0.58 3.56 -9.68
CA GLY A 161 2.01 3.26 -9.64
C GLY A 161 2.86 4.43 -9.17
N GLY A 162 2.57 5.65 -9.65
CA GLY A 162 3.29 6.86 -9.20
C GLY A 162 3.09 7.16 -7.70
N VAL A 163 1.88 6.95 -7.18
CA VAL A 163 1.60 7.10 -5.75
C VAL A 163 2.32 6.01 -4.95
N ALA A 164 2.29 4.76 -5.42
CA ALA A 164 3.00 3.65 -4.78
C ALA A 164 4.52 3.89 -4.77
N MET A 165 5.08 4.38 -5.87
CA MET A 165 6.51 4.75 -5.98
C MET A 165 6.86 5.88 -4.99
N PHE A 166 6.02 6.91 -4.89
CA PHE A 166 6.22 7.99 -3.92
C PHE A 166 6.20 7.46 -2.48
N ILE A 167 5.20 6.65 -2.11
CA ILE A 167 5.07 6.08 -0.76
C ILE A 167 6.28 5.20 -0.38
N GLN A 168 6.89 4.51 -1.36
CA GLN A 168 8.07 3.68 -1.14
C GLN A 168 9.39 4.48 -1.13
N SER A 169 9.36 5.75 -1.56
CA SER A 169 10.54 6.61 -1.50
C SER A 169 10.86 7.05 -0.06
N PRO A 170 12.12 7.40 0.28
CA PRO A 170 12.48 7.91 1.60
C PRO A 170 11.63 9.12 2.02
N VAL A 171 11.33 10.01 1.08
CA VAL A 171 10.49 11.19 1.32
C VAL A 171 9.04 10.76 1.59
N GLY A 172 8.52 9.83 0.80
CA GLY A 172 7.17 9.30 0.96
C GLY A 172 6.97 8.61 2.31
N VAL A 173 7.94 7.85 2.78
CA VAL A 173 7.92 7.23 4.13
C VAL A 173 7.83 8.31 5.22
N VAL A 174 8.66 9.36 5.14
CA VAL A 174 8.62 10.48 6.09
C VAL A 174 7.27 11.19 6.07
N VAL A 175 6.71 11.43 4.90
CA VAL A 175 5.38 12.06 4.74
C VAL A 175 4.27 11.16 5.26
N LEU A 176 4.32 9.86 4.95
CA LEU A 176 3.33 8.87 5.40
C LEU A 176 3.27 8.73 6.91
N LEU A 177 4.41 8.83 7.59
CA LEU A 177 4.49 8.82 9.05
C LEU A 177 4.19 10.19 9.66
N GLY A 178 4.69 11.26 9.05
CA GLY A 178 4.62 12.62 9.59
C GLY A 178 3.20 13.21 9.55
N ILE A 179 2.47 13.04 8.46
CA ILE A 179 1.12 13.61 8.33
C ILE A 179 0.15 13.13 9.42
N PRO A 180 0.00 11.82 9.70
CA PRO A 180 -0.87 11.35 10.77
C PRO A 180 -0.46 11.89 12.15
N ILE A 181 0.84 11.95 12.42
CA ILE A 181 1.36 12.48 13.68
C ILE A 181 1.00 13.97 13.82
N LEU A 182 1.22 14.78 12.79
CA LEU A 182 0.88 16.21 12.78
C LEU A 182 -0.62 16.44 12.98
N ILE A 183 -1.45 15.62 12.36
CA ILE A 183 -2.90 15.71 12.52
C ILE A 183 -3.30 15.38 13.96
N ILE A 184 -2.78 14.30 14.53
CA ILE A 184 -3.08 13.90 15.92
C ILE A 184 -2.65 14.99 16.90
N VAL A 185 -1.43 15.50 16.77
CA VAL A 185 -0.91 16.60 17.61
C VAL A 185 -1.75 17.87 17.45
N GLY A 186 -2.12 18.21 16.20
CA GLY A 186 -2.98 19.37 15.93
C GLY A 186 -4.36 19.25 16.58
N LEU A 187 -4.98 18.07 16.50
CA LEU A 187 -6.27 17.79 17.15
C LEU A 187 -6.17 17.87 18.68
N ASP A 188 -5.10 17.37 19.28
CA ASP A 188 -4.86 17.46 20.73
C ASP A 188 -4.69 18.91 21.19
N LEU A 189 -3.95 19.73 20.44
CA LEU A 189 -3.79 21.16 20.73
C LEU A 189 -5.12 21.92 20.63
N ILE A 190 -5.92 21.64 19.61
CA ILE A 190 -7.26 22.24 19.47
C ILE A 190 -8.14 21.87 20.67
N LYS A 191 -8.14 20.60 21.07
CA LYS A 191 -8.91 20.11 22.21
C LYS A 191 -8.49 20.81 23.52
N LYS A 192 -7.20 20.88 23.80
CA LYS A 192 -6.66 21.58 24.98
C LYS A 192 -7.04 23.06 25.01
N THR A 193 -7.00 23.72 23.84
CA THR A 193 -7.38 25.14 23.74
C THR A 193 -8.87 25.35 24.01
N GLN A 194 -9.73 24.43 23.54
CA GLN A 194 -11.17 24.48 23.80
C GLN A 194 -11.49 24.22 25.27
N GLU A 195 -10.85 23.21 25.88
CA GLU A 195 -11.01 22.90 27.32
C GLU A 195 -10.59 24.08 28.20
N LYS A 196 -9.46 24.73 27.84
CA LYS A 196 -9.00 25.93 28.57
C LYS A 196 -10.02 27.07 28.47
N LYS A 197 -10.51 27.41 27.26
CA LYS A 197 -11.54 28.45 27.08
C LYS A 197 -12.81 28.15 27.86
N GLN A 198 -13.25 26.90 27.91
CA GLN A 198 -14.43 26.50 28.65
C GLN A 198 -14.21 26.59 30.17
N SER A 199 -13.02 26.25 30.65
CA SER A 199 -12.62 26.41 32.03
C SER A 199 -12.59 27.88 32.47
N ASP A 200 -11.93 28.73 31.66
CA ASP A 200 -11.81 30.18 31.93
C ASP A 200 -13.20 30.85 31.94
N SER A 201 -14.09 30.49 30.98
CA SER A 201 -15.46 30.99 30.94
C SER A 201 -16.26 30.59 32.18
N LYS A 202 -16.14 29.31 32.59
CA LYS A 202 -16.84 28.79 33.77
C LYS A 202 -16.33 29.41 35.07
N GLN A 203 -15.03 29.72 35.15
CA GLN A 203 -14.43 30.40 36.28
C GLN A 203 -14.90 31.85 36.39
N ALA A 204 -15.00 32.57 35.26
CA ALA A 204 -15.51 33.94 35.24
C ALA A 204 -17.02 33.98 35.60
N GLU A 205 -17.82 32.98 35.19
CA GLU A 205 -19.23 32.87 35.59
C GLU A 205 -19.39 32.64 37.10
N LEU A 206 -18.57 31.77 37.69
CA LEU A 206 -18.57 31.51 39.12
C LEU A 206 -18.11 32.73 39.94
N GLU A 207 -17.10 33.45 39.49
CA GLU A 207 -16.65 34.68 40.13
C GLU A 207 -17.74 35.77 40.11
N ALA A 208 -18.45 35.92 38.99
CA ALA A 208 -19.57 36.85 38.89
C ALA A 208 -20.76 36.45 39.77
N GLU A 209 -21.04 35.18 39.93
CA GLU A 209 -22.09 34.66 40.82
C GLU A 209 -21.73 34.90 42.30
N ILE A 210 -20.45 34.65 42.69
CA ILE A 210 -19.94 34.94 44.03
C ILE A 210 -20.04 36.43 44.34
N ALA A 211 -19.70 37.31 43.39
CA ALA A 211 -19.80 38.75 43.56
C ALA A 211 -21.27 39.21 43.78
N ARG A 212 -22.22 38.63 43.03
CA ARG A 212 -23.66 38.88 43.18
C ARG A 212 -24.20 38.45 44.55
N LEU A 213 -23.79 37.26 45.02
CA LEU A 213 -24.23 36.74 46.32
C LEU A 213 -23.67 37.57 47.49
N LYS A 214 -22.42 38.02 47.38
CA LYS A 214 -21.81 38.93 48.35
C LYS A 214 -22.52 40.28 48.45
N ALA A 215 -22.90 40.87 47.29
CA ALA A 215 -23.65 42.13 47.23
C ALA A 215 -25.05 41.98 47.86
N GLN A 216 -25.76 40.90 47.61
CA GLN A 216 -27.05 40.62 48.22
C GLN A 216 -26.97 40.40 49.74
N GLN A 217 -25.86 39.83 50.20
CA GLN A 217 -25.64 39.59 51.63
C GLN A 217 -25.31 40.89 52.39
N SER A 218 -24.62 41.86 51.75
CA SER A 218 -24.33 43.16 52.30
C SER A 218 -25.66 44.02 52.42
N ASP A 219 -26.47 44.04 51.35
CA ASP A 219 -27.76 44.75 51.38
C ASP A 219 -28.75 44.20 52.43
N SER A 220 -28.73 42.86 52.66
CA SER A 220 -29.57 42.23 53.66
C SER A 220 -29.12 42.48 55.13
N ASN A 221 -27.87 42.80 55.36
CA ASN A 221 -27.35 43.19 56.67
C ASN A 221 -27.58 44.66 56.99
N GLU A 222 -27.52 45.57 56.00
CA GLU A 222 -27.87 46.99 56.17
C GLU A 222 -29.35 47.25 56.42
N SER A 223 -30.24 46.34 55.98
CA SER A 223 -31.69 46.47 56.20
C SER A 223 -32.14 45.93 57.58
N LYS A 224 -31.25 45.41 58.41
CA LYS A 224 -31.56 44.87 59.73
C LYS A 224 -30.99 45.69 60.92
N GLU A 225 -30.29 46.77 60.65
CA GLU A 225 -29.97 47.81 61.62
C GLU A 225 -30.99 48.94 61.52
#